data_40da72655b9a630657f5ffa2f033b806
#
_entry.id   40da72655b9a630657f5ffa2f033b806
#
_cell.length_a   1.000
_cell.length_b   1.000
_cell.length_c   1.000
_cell.angle_alpha   90.00
_cell.angle_beta   90.00
_cell.angle_gamma   90.00
#
_symmetry.space_group_name_H-M   'P 1'
#
loop_
_entity.id
_entity.type
_entity.pdbx_description
1 polymer ?
#
loop_
_entity_poly.entity_id
_entity_poly.type
_entity_poly.pdbx_seq_one_letter_code
_entity_poly.pdbx_strand_id
1 'polypeptide(L)'
;MKLRRFYCLSIIVMAMTCAGCGVTLQSNQYNFVKALFEPRQKVPDKNWQVTWRKRVYPVFAINHASGTYFANEQGLLARFHDWQVLDFSLPGSLGKKTASLDKEVLEDGSISLQFQEAPGGMTVKHTCSTWRRALTDSRSSVWNQQCLGHAQEYVNEIRMDKEGQLVALTFVLVPGVEPILISLR
;
A
#
# COMPACT_ATOMS: atom_id res chain seq x y z
N MET A 1 11.95 25.31 -58.70
CA MET A 1 12.38 25.35 -57.26
C MET A 1 11.22 25.37 -56.24
N LYS A 2 9.95 25.33 -56.63
CA LYS A 2 8.80 25.36 -55.68
C LYS A 2 8.30 24.00 -55.24
N LEU A 3 8.56 22.91 -55.98
CA LEU A 3 8.03 21.56 -55.66
C LEU A 3 8.73 20.87 -54.46
N ARG A 4 10.02 21.14 -54.20
CA ARG A 4 10.79 20.55 -53.10
C ARG A 4 10.37 21.02 -51.71
N ARG A 5 9.79 22.22 -51.59
CA ARG A 5 9.33 22.75 -50.31
C ARG A 5 8.02 22.12 -49.81
N PHE A 6 7.17 21.62 -50.71
CA PHE A 6 5.91 20.96 -50.33
C PHE A 6 6.14 19.55 -49.78
N TYR A 7 7.13 18.80 -50.26
CA TYR A 7 7.43 17.45 -49.74
C TYR A 7 8.00 17.48 -48.33
N CYS A 8 8.81 18.45 -47.95
CA CYS A 8 9.34 18.58 -46.62
C CYS A 8 8.24 18.91 -45.60
N LEU A 9 7.24 19.71 -45.95
CA LEU A 9 6.14 20.07 -45.04
C LEU A 9 5.22 18.89 -44.77
N SER A 10 4.93 18.05 -45.78
CA SER A 10 4.11 16.86 -45.62
C SER A 10 4.74 15.79 -44.73
N ILE A 11 6.05 15.63 -44.77
CA ILE A 11 6.78 14.66 -43.92
C ILE A 11 6.78 15.12 -42.48
N ILE A 12 6.87 16.42 -42.19
CA ILE A 12 6.82 16.93 -40.82
C ILE A 12 5.44 16.81 -40.21
N VAL A 13 4.36 17.00 -40.98
CA VAL A 13 2.99 16.83 -40.49
C VAL A 13 2.68 15.34 -40.21
N MET A 14 3.20 14.41 -41.03
CA MET A 14 3.00 12.98 -40.86
C MET A 14 3.80 12.43 -39.67
N ALA A 15 4.93 13.03 -39.32
CA ALA A 15 5.70 12.64 -38.13
C ALA A 15 5.07 13.08 -36.81
N MET A 16 4.23 14.12 -36.79
CA MET A 16 3.53 14.59 -35.57
C MET A 16 2.30 13.77 -35.22
N THR A 17 1.73 13.00 -36.18
CA THR A 17 0.54 12.18 -35.90
C THR A 17 0.86 10.81 -35.27
N CYS A 18 2.13 10.38 -35.28
CA CYS A 18 2.54 9.11 -34.64
C CYS A 18 2.91 9.23 -33.15
N ALA A 19 2.93 10.44 -32.60
CA ALA A 19 3.26 10.68 -31.19
C ALA A 19 2.07 10.48 -30.23
N GLY A 20 0.94 9.98 -30.71
CA GLY A 20 -0.31 9.85 -29.96
C GLY A 20 -0.58 8.49 -29.31
N CYS A 21 0.36 7.53 -29.28
CA CYS A 21 0.24 6.37 -28.44
C CYS A 21 0.61 6.74 -26.99
N GLY A 22 -0.31 7.38 -26.30
CA GLY A 22 -0.24 7.55 -24.85
C GLY A 22 -0.23 6.18 -24.20
N VAL A 23 0.96 5.69 -23.87
CA VAL A 23 1.10 4.58 -22.93
C VAL A 23 0.54 5.09 -21.61
N THR A 24 -0.73 4.79 -21.33
CA THR A 24 -1.31 4.94 -20.00
C THR A 24 -0.65 3.89 -19.11
N LEU A 25 0.58 4.14 -18.69
CA LEU A 25 1.18 3.45 -17.56
C LEU A 25 0.20 3.63 -16.41
N GLN A 26 -0.33 2.52 -15.89
CA GLN A 26 -1.17 2.57 -14.70
C GLN A 26 -0.44 3.43 -13.64
N SER A 27 -1.07 4.51 -13.23
CA SER A 27 -0.47 5.59 -12.43
C SER A 27 0.30 5.11 -11.20
N ASN A 28 -0.06 3.95 -10.64
CA ASN A 28 0.58 3.35 -9.48
C ASN A 28 1.98 2.78 -9.80
N GLN A 29 2.19 2.20 -10.98
CA GLN A 29 3.52 1.67 -11.36
C GLN A 29 4.48 2.80 -11.73
N TYR A 30 3.98 3.84 -12.39
CA TYR A 30 4.79 5.02 -12.72
C TYR A 30 5.23 5.76 -11.46
N ASN A 31 4.35 5.95 -10.48
CA ASN A 31 4.67 6.60 -9.21
C ASN A 31 5.68 5.79 -8.39
N PHE A 32 5.60 4.45 -8.43
CA PHE A 32 6.57 3.57 -7.79
C PHE A 32 7.97 3.70 -8.44
N VAL A 33 8.03 3.63 -9.78
CA VAL A 33 9.30 3.78 -10.51
C VAL A 33 9.87 5.19 -10.30
N LYS A 34 9.04 6.23 -10.35
CA LYS A 34 9.46 7.61 -10.08
C LYS A 34 10.03 7.77 -8.66
N ALA A 35 9.41 7.17 -7.64
CA ALA A 35 9.91 7.19 -6.26
C ALA A 35 11.28 6.47 -6.10
N LEU A 36 11.60 5.51 -6.96
CA LEU A 36 12.91 4.86 -6.98
C LEU A 36 14.02 5.73 -7.60
N PHE A 37 13.66 6.68 -8.49
CA PHE A 37 14.61 7.54 -9.20
C PHE A 37 14.65 8.99 -8.69
N GLU A 38 13.74 9.38 -7.80
CA GLU A 38 13.87 10.68 -7.12
C GLU A 38 15.12 10.67 -6.23
N PRO A 39 15.93 11.77 -6.24
CA PRO A 39 17.18 11.83 -5.50
C PRO A 39 16.90 11.48 -4.04
N ARG A 40 17.54 10.42 -3.57
CA ARG A 40 17.40 9.78 -2.27
C ARG A 40 17.29 10.82 -1.15
N GLN A 41 16.08 11.10 -0.70
CA GLN A 41 15.93 11.46 0.69
C GLN A 41 16.60 10.34 1.49
N LYS A 42 17.52 10.70 2.38
CA LYS A 42 18.19 9.74 3.26
C LYS A 42 17.14 8.77 3.78
N VAL A 43 17.13 7.56 3.22
CA VAL A 43 16.30 6.47 3.74
C VAL A 43 16.74 6.31 5.19
N PRO A 44 15.87 6.52 6.19
CA PRO A 44 16.26 6.27 7.56
C PRO A 44 16.73 4.81 7.64
N ASP A 45 17.86 4.57 8.31
CA ASP A 45 18.48 3.23 8.50
C ASP A 45 17.60 2.26 9.34
N LYS A 46 16.31 2.51 9.39
CA LYS A 46 15.35 1.66 10.10
C LYS A 46 14.98 0.48 9.20
N ASN A 47 15.59 -0.64 9.48
CA ASN A 47 15.28 -1.92 8.81
C ASN A 47 13.89 -2.38 9.27
N TRP A 48 12.93 -2.35 8.36
CA TRP A 48 11.60 -2.87 8.57
C TRP A 48 11.52 -4.33 8.16
N GLN A 49 10.56 -5.06 8.72
CA GLN A 49 10.22 -6.41 8.30
C GLN A 49 8.71 -6.58 8.22
N VAL A 50 8.27 -7.39 7.27
CA VAL A 50 6.91 -7.88 7.15
C VAL A 50 6.90 -9.36 7.49
N THR A 51 6.10 -9.76 8.47
CA THR A 51 5.85 -11.18 8.76
C THR A 51 4.46 -11.54 8.25
N TRP A 52 4.40 -12.57 7.41
CA TRP A 52 3.17 -13.11 6.85
C TRP A 52 3.27 -14.62 6.68
N ARG A 53 2.28 -15.35 7.19
CA ARG A 53 2.24 -16.83 7.14
C ARG A 53 3.57 -17.46 7.59
N LYS A 54 4.06 -17.04 8.76
CA LYS A 54 5.32 -17.50 9.38
C LYS A 54 6.60 -17.20 8.58
N ARG A 55 6.51 -16.42 7.51
CA ARG A 55 7.67 -15.98 6.74
C ARG A 55 7.98 -14.53 7.06
N VAL A 56 9.26 -14.22 7.20
CA VAL A 56 9.77 -12.88 7.48
C VAL A 56 10.43 -12.33 6.23
N TYR A 57 10.00 -11.16 5.81
CA TYR A 57 10.51 -10.46 4.64
C TYR A 57 11.12 -9.12 5.07
N PRO A 58 12.43 -8.91 4.88
CA PRO A 58 13.01 -7.58 5.07
C PRO A 58 12.45 -6.63 4.02
N VAL A 59 12.10 -5.41 4.45
CA VAL A 59 11.50 -4.39 3.59
C VAL A 59 12.07 -3.01 3.92
N PHE A 60 11.95 -2.08 2.98
CA PHE A 60 12.22 -0.66 3.15
C PHE A 60 10.90 0.08 3.30
N ALA A 61 10.85 1.06 4.19
CA ALA A 61 9.72 1.97 4.31
C ALA A 61 9.96 3.20 3.43
N ILE A 62 9.03 3.47 2.51
CA ILE A 62 9.07 4.61 1.59
C ILE A 62 7.85 5.48 1.86
N ASN A 63 8.06 6.70 2.33
CA ASN A 63 6.99 7.65 2.57
C ASN A 63 6.62 8.39 1.28
N HIS A 64 5.32 8.42 0.99
CA HIS A 64 4.76 9.12 -0.16
C HIS A 64 3.45 9.81 0.25
N ALA A 65 2.96 10.78 -0.54
CA ALA A 65 1.69 11.47 -0.27
C ALA A 65 0.49 10.53 -0.14
N SER A 66 0.51 9.36 -0.80
CA SER A 66 -0.54 8.33 -0.74
C SER A 66 -0.31 7.28 0.37
N GLY A 67 0.61 7.52 1.29
CA GLY A 67 0.90 6.64 2.42
C GLY A 67 2.34 6.14 2.49
N THR A 68 2.60 5.27 3.46
CA THR A 68 3.89 4.59 3.63
C THR A 68 3.86 3.24 2.92
N TYR A 69 4.81 3.03 2.05
CA TYR A 69 4.99 1.76 1.33
C TYR A 69 6.11 0.95 1.99
N PHE A 70 5.81 -0.28 2.36
CA PHE A 70 6.77 -1.27 2.82
C PHE A 70 7.03 -2.22 1.67
N ALA A 71 8.22 -2.17 1.07
CA ALA A 71 8.54 -2.89 -0.15
C ALA A 71 9.92 -3.55 -0.10
N ASN A 72 10.10 -4.59 -0.92
CA ASN A 72 11.41 -5.19 -1.15
C ASN A 72 11.63 -5.53 -2.63
N GLU A 73 12.86 -5.91 -2.98
CA GLU A 73 13.24 -6.27 -4.34
C GLU A 73 12.57 -7.57 -4.85
N GLN A 74 12.03 -8.39 -3.95
CA GLN A 74 11.36 -9.65 -4.29
C GLN A 74 9.90 -9.44 -4.72
N GLY A 75 9.41 -8.19 -4.70
CA GLY A 75 8.05 -7.83 -5.12
C GLY A 75 7.02 -7.84 -3.99
N LEU A 76 7.44 -7.96 -2.71
CA LEU A 76 6.55 -7.69 -1.60
C LEU A 76 6.25 -6.19 -1.57
N LEU A 77 4.99 -5.85 -1.42
CA LEU A 77 4.51 -4.49 -1.24
C LEU A 77 3.36 -4.50 -0.23
N ALA A 78 3.44 -3.65 0.79
CA ALA A 78 2.32 -3.32 1.67
C ALA A 78 2.17 -1.80 1.72
N ARG A 79 0.98 -1.26 1.50
CA ARG A 79 0.70 0.17 1.60
C ARG A 79 -0.12 0.45 2.85
N PHE A 80 0.44 1.27 3.73
CA PHE A 80 -0.23 1.79 4.91
C PHE A 80 -0.62 3.25 4.69
N HIS A 81 -1.90 3.54 4.81
CA HIS A 81 -2.43 4.90 4.68
C HIS A 81 -3.69 5.04 5.52
N ASP A 82 -3.88 6.21 6.12
CA ASP A 82 -5.06 6.54 6.92
C ASP A 82 -5.38 5.44 7.96
N TRP A 83 -4.34 5.02 8.70
CA TRP A 83 -4.41 4.01 9.77
C TRP A 83 -4.82 2.60 9.30
N GLN A 84 -4.69 2.28 8.02
CA GLN A 84 -5.05 0.99 7.45
C GLN A 84 -3.98 0.47 6.50
N VAL A 85 -3.87 -0.86 6.39
CA VAL A 85 -3.13 -1.52 5.31
C VAL A 85 -4.09 -1.68 4.13
N LEU A 86 -3.92 -0.87 3.09
CA LEU A 86 -4.86 -0.80 1.97
C LEU A 86 -4.53 -1.77 0.83
N ASP A 87 -3.25 -1.99 0.56
CA ASP A 87 -2.80 -2.88 -0.51
C ASP A 87 -1.73 -3.82 0.01
N PHE A 88 -1.76 -5.05 -0.43
CA PHE A 88 -0.75 -6.05 -0.12
C PHE A 88 -0.46 -6.92 -1.34
N SER A 89 0.84 -7.09 -1.65
CA SER A 89 1.31 -7.97 -2.72
C SER A 89 2.44 -8.86 -2.20
N LEU A 90 2.40 -10.13 -2.56
CA LEU A 90 3.41 -11.12 -2.16
C LEU A 90 4.54 -11.23 -3.19
N PRO A 91 5.72 -11.69 -2.79
CA PRO A 91 6.79 -12.04 -3.71
C PRO A 91 6.32 -13.02 -4.77
N GLY A 92 6.73 -12.79 -6.03
CA GLY A 92 6.33 -13.64 -7.16
C GLY A 92 4.96 -13.32 -7.77
N SER A 93 4.20 -12.40 -7.21
CA SER A 93 2.90 -11.99 -7.78
C SER A 93 3.04 -11.08 -9.03
N LEU A 94 4.26 -10.78 -9.49
CA LEU A 94 4.56 -9.96 -10.67
C LEU A 94 3.80 -8.62 -10.68
N GLY A 95 3.74 -7.95 -9.53
CA GLY A 95 3.05 -6.67 -9.39
C GLY A 95 1.52 -6.77 -9.37
N LYS A 96 0.94 -7.98 -9.38
CA LYS A 96 -0.48 -8.17 -9.13
C LYS A 96 -0.75 -7.97 -7.65
N LYS A 97 -1.73 -7.14 -7.31
CA LYS A 97 -2.18 -7.01 -5.94
C LYS A 97 -2.66 -8.37 -5.46
N THR A 98 -2.12 -8.86 -4.35
CA THR A 98 -2.60 -10.09 -3.71
C THR A 98 -3.87 -9.82 -2.94
N ALA A 99 -4.00 -8.60 -2.41
CA ALA A 99 -5.16 -8.15 -1.67
C ALA A 99 -5.30 -6.64 -1.74
N SER A 100 -6.53 -6.15 -1.72
CA SER A 100 -6.86 -4.74 -1.49
C SER A 100 -7.90 -4.63 -0.38
N LEU A 101 -7.86 -3.50 0.32
CA LEU A 101 -8.82 -3.16 1.37
C LEU A 101 -9.45 -1.82 1.02
N ASP A 102 -10.75 -1.81 0.80
CA ASP A 102 -11.54 -0.60 0.68
C ASP A 102 -12.12 -0.22 2.04
N LYS A 103 -12.09 1.07 2.36
CA LYS A 103 -12.54 1.62 3.64
C LYS A 103 -13.70 2.57 3.41
N GLU A 104 -14.76 2.37 4.19
CA GLU A 104 -15.92 3.26 4.25
C GLU A 104 -16.22 3.60 5.71
N VAL A 105 -16.47 4.86 6.01
CA VAL A 105 -16.90 5.31 7.35
C VAL A 105 -18.43 5.35 7.34
N LEU A 106 -19.04 4.59 8.25
CA LEU A 106 -20.49 4.50 8.37
C LEU A 106 -21.05 5.67 9.21
N GLU A 107 -22.35 5.91 9.12
CA GLU A 107 -23.04 7.02 9.81
C GLU A 107 -22.88 6.95 11.35
N ASP A 108 -22.77 5.77 11.92
CA ASP A 108 -22.54 5.56 13.35
C ASP A 108 -21.06 5.74 13.79
N GLY A 109 -20.20 6.13 12.84
CA GLY A 109 -18.77 6.30 13.07
C GLY A 109 -17.98 4.99 13.05
N SER A 110 -18.61 3.85 12.87
CA SER A 110 -17.93 2.58 12.63
C SER A 110 -17.29 2.56 11.24
N ILE A 111 -16.35 1.65 11.04
CA ILE A 111 -15.59 1.54 9.80
C ILE A 111 -15.93 0.20 9.13
N SER A 112 -16.48 0.27 7.92
CA SER A 112 -16.62 -0.89 7.05
C SER A 112 -15.34 -1.07 6.25
N LEU A 113 -14.73 -2.24 6.37
CA LEU A 113 -13.57 -2.65 5.60
C LEU A 113 -13.99 -3.76 4.64
N GLN A 114 -13.74 -3.58 3.36
CA GLN A 114 -13.98 -4.61 2.37
C GLN A 114 -12.65 -5.13 1.84
N PHE A 115 -12.31 -6.33 2.26
CA PHE A 115 -11.14 -7.04 1.76
C PHE A 115 -11.49 -7.75 0.45
N GLN A 116 -10.63 -7.59 -0.56
CA GLN A 116 -10.74 -8.29 -1.83
C GLN A 116 -9.43 -8.98 -2.17
N GLU A 117 -9.46 -10.29 -2.29
CA GLU A 117 -8.32 -11.06 -2.79
C GLU A 117 -8.23 -10.95 -4.33
N ALA A 118 -7.02 -10.85 -4.86
CA ALA A 118 -6.77 -10.60 -6.28
C ALA A 118 -7.24 -11.71 -7.21
N PRO A 119 -7.30 -11.50 -8.54
CA PRO A 119 -8.54 -11.27 -9.28
C PRO A 119 -9.45 -12.50 -9.20
N GLY A 120 -10.70 -12.27 -8.83
CA GLY A 120 -11.75 -13.30 -8.73
C GLY A 120 -11.78 -14.07 -7.41
N GLY A 121 -10.97 -13.65 -6.42
CA GLY A 121 -10.98 -14.20 -5.08
C GLY A 121 -12.15 -13.71 -4.21
N MET A 122 -12.19 -14.23 -2.99
CA MET A 122 -13.26 -13.97 -2.03
C MET A 122 -13.26 -12.50 -1.58
N THR A 123 -14.44 -11.90 -1.54
CA THR A 123 -14.66 -10.60 -0.89
C THR A 123 -15.15 -10.83 0.53
N VAL A 124 -14.47 -10.23 1.50
CA VAL A 124 -14.82 -10.31 2.92
C VAL A 124 -15.13 -8.92 3.43
N LYS A 125 -16.30 -8.77 4.08
CA LYS A 125 -16.66 -7.53 4.77
C LYS A 125 -16.37 -7.67 6.26
N HIS A 126 -15.81 -6.61 6.82
CA HIS A 126 -15.51 -6.46 8.23
C HIS A 126 -16.17 -5.18 8.74
N THR A 127 -16.65 -5.19 9.95
CA THR A 127 -17.08 -3.97 10.64
C THR A 127 -16.13 -3.72 11.79
N CYS A 128 -15.52 -2.56 11.84
CA CYS A 128 -14.53 -2.21 12.83
C CYS A 128 -14.96 -0.97 13.62
N SER A 129 -14.58 -0.92 14.89
CA SER A 129 -14.68 0.29 15.71
C SER A 129 -13.71 1.37 15.19
N THR A 130 -13.87 2.58 15.68
CA THR A 130 -12.81 3.58 15.60
C THR A 130 -11.58 3.13 16.38
N TRP A 131 -10.41 3.65 16.00
CA TRP A 131 -9.16 3.42 16.74
C TRP A 131 -9.24 3.99 18.15
N ARG A 132 -8.84 3.20 19.15
CA ARG A 132 -8.79 3.61 20.54
C ARG A 132 -7.40 3.42 21.09
N ARG A 133 -6.90 4.41 21.80
CA ARG A 133 -5.63 4.30 22.51
C ARG A 133 -5.78 3.33 23.67
N ALA A 134 -4.98 2.27 23.69
CA ALA A 134 -4.87 1.37 24.82
C ALA A 134 -4.01 2.04 25.92
N LEU A 135 -4.28 1.67 27.18
CA LEU A 135 -3.40 2.06 28.29
C LEU A 135 -2.03 1.42 28.06
N THR A 136 -1.00 2.25 27.96
CA THR A 136 0.36 1.80 27.66
C THR A 136 1.37 2.35 28.63
N ASP A 137 2.51 1.69 28.63
CA ASP A 137 3.74 2.05 29.30
C ASP A 137 4.28 3.41 28.78
N SER A 138 5.07 4.11 29.60
CA SER A 138 5.61 5.46 29.34
C SER A 138 6.49 5.58 28.07
N ARG A 139 6.78 4.47 27.39
CA ARG A 139 7.72 4.41 26.26
C ARG A 139 7.07 4.30 24.89
N SER A 140 5.81 3.86 24.81
CA SER A 140 5.11 3.67 23.54
C SER A 140 3.61 3.83 23.71
N SER A 141 2.92 4.21 22.64
CA SER A 141 1.46 4.18 22.56
C SER A 141 0.99 3.04 21.67
N VAL A 142 0.00 2.30 22.16
CA VAL A 142 -0.67 1.24 21.40
C VAL A 142 -2.08 1.70 21.08
N TRP A 143 -2.46 1.54 19.85
CA TRP A 143 -3.80 1.83 19.36
C TRP A 143 -4.42 0.54 18.87
N ASN A 144 -5.64 0.27 19.33
CA ASN A 144 -6.39 -0.92 19.00
C ASN A 144 -7.66 -0.57 18.25
N GLN A 145 -8.00 -1.39 17.27
CA GLN A 145 -9.24 -1.36 16.53
C GLN A 145 -9.91 -2.73 16.63
N GLN A 146 -11.06 -2.81 17.27
CA GLN A 146 -11.84 -4.02 17.34
C GLN A 146 -12.64 -4.20 16.06
N CYS A 147 -12.57 -5.38 15.48
CA CYS A 147 -13.23 -5.72 14.23
C CYS A 147 -14.01 -7.04 14.35
N LEU A 148 -15.07 -7.13 13.56
CA LEU A 148 -15.88 -8.33 13.39
C LEU A 148 -15.94 -8.66 11.89
N GLY A 149 -15.51 -9.85 11.51
CA GLY A 149 -15.60 -10.35 10.13
C GLY A 149 -15.88 -11.85 10.14
N HIS A 150 -16.81 -12.35 9.31
CA HIS A 150 -17.22 -13.75 9.28
C HIS A 150 -17.57 -14.35 10.65
N ALA A 151 -18.28 -13.60 11.49
CA ALA A 151 -18.62 -13.95 12.87
C ALA A 151 -17.39 -14.22 13.78
N GLN A 152 -16.21 -13.74 13.41
CA GLN A 152 -15.00 -13.79 14.22
C GLN A 152 -14.57 -12.40 14.65
N GLU A 153 -14.34 -12.23 15.94
CA GLU A 153 -13.76 -11.00 16.48
C GLU A 153 -12.25 -11.06 16.39
N TYR A 154 -11.64 -9.92 16.06
CA TYR A 154 -10.20 -9.75 16.05
C TYR A 154 -9.82 -8.30 16.34
N VAL A 155 -8.54 -8.05 16.59
CA VAL A 155 -8.01 -6.73 16.90
C VAL A 155 -6.88 -6.40 15.94
N ASN A 156 -6.99 -5.25 15.28
CA ASN A 156 -5.88 -4.61 14.61
C ASN A 156 -5.13 -3.74 15.62
N GLU A 157 -3.80 -3.67 15.52
CA GLU A 157 -2.95 -2.94 16.45
C GLU A 157 -1.95 -2.06 15.71
N ILE A 158 -1.75 -0.84 16.22
CA ILE A 158 -0.71 0.08 15.77
C ILE A 158 0.11 0.48 16.99
N ARG A 159 1.43 0.36 16.89
CA ARG A 159 2.37 0.81 17.92
C ARG A 159 3.17 1.99 17.42
N MET A 160 3.23 3.03 18.25
CA MET A 160 4.04 4.21 18.04
C MET A 160 5.02 4.37 19.19
N ASP A 161 6.22 4.89 18.91
CA ASP A 161 7.17 5.26 19.95
C ASP A 161 6.72 6.53 20.71
N LYS A 162 7.56 6.99 21.65
CA LYS A 162 7.31 8.20 22.43
C LYS A 162 7.29 9.49 21.60
N GLU A 163 7.96 9.50 20.45
CA GLU A 163 7.96 10.57 19.46
C GLU A 163 6.74 10.53 18.52
N GLY A 164 5.84 9.55 18.67
CA GLY A 164 4.68 9.34 17.79
C GLY A 164 5.03 8.72 16.44
N GLN A 165 6.22 8.15 16.28
CA GLN A 165 6.60 7.49 15.06
C GLN A 165 6.12 6.03 15.09
N LEU A 166 5.66 5.56 13.94
CA LEU A 166 5.24 4.17 13.76
C LEU A 166 6.41 3.21 14.01
N VAL A 167 6.18 2.17 14.82
CA VAL A 167 7.16 1.12 15.10
C VAL A 167 6.65 -0.29 14.78
N ALA A 168 5.34 -0.50 14.82
CA ALA A 168 4.75 -1.76 14.40
C ALA A 168 3.27 -1.60 14.00
N LEU A 169 2.82 -2.50 13.13
CA LEU A 169 1.43 -2.67 12.69
C LEU A 169 1.09 -4.15 12.73
N THR A 170 -0.07 -4.50 13.28
CA THR A 170 -0.65 -5.84 13.20
C THR A 170 -2.03 -5.73 12.59
N PHE A 171 -2.23 -6.35 11.42
CA PHE A 171 -3.48 -6.28 10.68
C PHE A 171 -3.98 -7.65 10.25
N VAL A 172 -5.26 -7.91 10.50
CA VAL A 172 -5.96 -9.08 9.98
C VAL A 172 -6.61 -8.70 8.65
N LEU A 173 -6.12 -9.25 7.55
CA LEU A 173 -6.72 -9.06 6.22
C LEU A 173 -7.89 -10.01 6.00
N VAL A 174 -7.76 -11.25 6.45
CA VAL A 174 -8.80 -12.28 6.34
C VAL A 174 -9.04 -12.88 7.72
N PRO A 175 -10.28 -12.84 8.26
CA PRO A 175 -10.59 -13.46 9.54
C PRO A 175 -10.25 -14.94 9.54
N GLY A 176 -9.67 -15.42 10.65
CA GLY A 176 -9.20 -16.81 10.77
C GLY A 176 -7.85 -17.11 10.10
N VAL A 177 -7.27 -16.15 9.42
CA VAL A 177 -5.91 -16.23 8.87
C VAL A 177 -4.96 -15.40 9.75
N GLU A 178 -3.71 -15.87 9.87
CA GLU A 178 -2.66 -15.19 10.62
C GLU A 178 -2.53 -13.71 10.16
N PRO A 179 -2.45 -12.75 11.09
CA PRO A 179 -2.33 -11.34 10.76
C PRO A 179 -1.01 -11.03 10.04
N ILE A 180 -1.00 -9.94 9.29
CA ILE A 180 0.23 -9.31 8.82
C ILE A 180 0.83 -8.54 10.00
N LEU A 181 2.10 -8.78 10.28
CA LEU A 181 2.90 -7.95 11.19
C LEU A 181 3.94 -7.18 10.40
N ILE A 182 3.92 -5.87 10.50
CA ILE A 182 4.94 -4.98 9.95
C ILE A 182 5.62 -4.31 11.13
N SER A 183 6.94 -4.49 11.30
CA SER A 183 7.64 -3.95 12.46
C SER A 183 9.06 -3.49 12.12
N LEU A 184 9.57 -2.55 12.94
CA LEU A 184 11.00 -2.25 12.98
C LEU A 184 11.76 -3.46 13.54
N ARG A 185 12.96 -3.69 13.03
CA ARG A 185 13.93 -4.65 13.56
C ARG A 185 14.67 -4.10 14.77
#